data_03685acb48b0f6c30cf35ea754e3723e
#
_entry.id   03685acb48b0f6c30cf35ea754e3723e
#
_cell.length_a   1.000
_cell.length_b   1.000
_cell.length_c   1.000
_cell.angle_alpha   90.00
_cell.angle_beta   90.00
_cell.angle_gamma   90.00
#
_symmetry.space_group_name_H-M   'P 1'
#
loop_
_entity.id
_entity.type
_entity.pdbx_description
1 polymer ?
#
loop_
_entity_poly.entity_id
_entity_poly.type
_entity_poly.pdbx_seq_one_letter_code
_entity_poly.pdbx_strand_id
1 'polypeptide(L)'
;MNEMKLNKFYSQEFVDSYLLTNSSGEHFFITKEEYKKLLENPGLCAEKTINLLKSRFFIFNNLDESSFSFIYDIKYRTKHSYLENDTLLLMVVPTISCNCSCVYCQVNSRKTINSVNDMTLRTAIAFCDFTFALPHKNIKIEFQGGEPSLRFDIIEFIVRRIEHLNRIYQKNIEYVICTNLLNLKSHELKILKKFNIAISTSLDGCREIHNRNRPSVYSKSSFDSLLGNVELARKNGIYPSALVTVTALNLHRMREIIDIYIENFFESIFIRPLNNYGCAFKNQNVYYQLEDYIEAYKDAVLYLIDRNLEDEKNIREEMFSIILRKIFSPFNDGFVDMQNPCAHGQMCLLVKQNGDVYPSDESRMISEMGTDDLHLYWKMGNINDEDCFVTMKSKRAEILKNGRLENYKECKDCVYSPFCYADPIKKWYIENIAGDEYESYCGIRKDLFQFVFEQVKNADEKKIALFRRWANA
;
A
#
# COMPACT_ATOMS: atom_id res chain seq x y z
N MET A 1 39.39 4.27 30.11
CA MET A 1 38.22 4.99 29.59
C MET A 1 37.44 4.00 28.73
N ASN A 2 36.15 3.80 28.98
CA ASN A 2 35.32 2.92 28.14
C ASN A 2 35.20 3.55 26.77
N GLU A 3 35.83 2.97 25.77
CA GLU A 3 35.76 3.43 24.39
C GLU A 3 34.35 3.25 23.87
N MET A 4 33.73 4.35 23.39
CA MET A 4 32.44 4.35 22.72
C MET A 4 32.63 4.09 21.25
N LYS A 5 31.87 3.12 20.71
CA LYS A 5 31.87 2.77 19.27
C LYS A 5 30.60 3.23 18.59
N LEU A 6 30.74 3.57 17.32
CA LEU A 6 29.60 3.83 16.42
C LEU A 6 29.01 2.51 15.94
N ASN A 7 27.69 2.39 16.02
CA ASN A 7 26.97 1.39 15.23
C ASN A 7 26.78 1.90 13.80
N LYS A 8 26.53 1.01 12.86
CA LYS A 8 26.20 1.40 11.49
C LYS A 8 24.89 2.20 11.48
N PHE A 9 24.93 3.38 10.88
CA PHE A 9 23.77 4.24 10.68
C PHE A 9 23.84 4.95 9.33
N TYR A 10 22.71 5.49 8.93
CA TYR A 10 22.55 6.36 7.76
C TYR A 10 22.28 7.77 8.23
N SER A 11 22.68 8.77 7.45
CA SER A 11 22.46 10.18 7.81
C SER A 11 22.08 11.01 6.58
N GLN A 12 21.25 12.02 6.83
CA GLN A 12 20.91 13.05 5.83
C GLN A 12 20.85 14.41 6.49
N GLU A 13 21.41 15.40 5.83
CA GLU A 13 21.37 16.79 6.28
C GLU A 13 19.97 17.39 6.07
N PHE A 14 19.47 18.04 7.11
CA PHE A 14 18.32 18.94 7.12
C PHE A 14 18.79 20.36 7.36
N VAL A 15 17.89 21.36 7.25
CA VAL A 15 18.26 22.78 7.34
C VAL A 15 19.11 23.08 8.59
N ASP A 16 18.73 22.58 9.76
CA ASP A 16 19.34 22.90 11.08
C ASP A 16 19.92 21.66 11.81
N SER A 17 19.83 20.48 11.24
CA SER A 17 20.15 19.21 11.89
C SER A 17 20.54 18.13 10.89
N TYR A 18 20.88 16.94 11.40
CA TYR A 18 20.96 15.70 10.65
C TYR A 18 19.90 14.72 11.14
N LEU A 19 19.21 14.04 10.23
CA LEU A 19 18.45 12.84 10.53
C LEU A 19 19.41 11.65 10.53
N LEU A 20 19.46 10.90 11.62
CA LEU A 20 20.12 9.60 11.73
C LEU A 20 19.07 8.50 11.72
N THR A 21 19.36 7.40 11.03
CA THR A 21 18.52 6.18 11.08
C THR A 21 19.43 4.94 11.12
N ASN A 22 18.92 3.83 11.63
CA ASN A 22 19.62 2.55 11.59
C ASN A 22 18.69 1.40 11.19
N SER A 23 19.28 0.25 10.88
CA SER A 23 18.53 -0.90 10.34
C SER A 23 17.50 -1.51 11.32
N SER A 24 17.55 -1.17 12.61
CA SER A 24 16.51 -1.57 13.58
C SER A 24 15.27 -0.65 13.54
N GLY A 25 15.26 0.36 12.68
CA GLY A 25 14.16 1.32 12.53
C GLY A 25 14.18 2.46 13.55
N GLU A 26 15.27 2.63 14.28
CA GLU A 26 15.45 3.80 15.13
C GLU A 26 15.84 5.02 14.31
N HIS A 27 15.38 6.19 14.77
CA HIS A 27 15.70 7.48 14.15
C HIS A 27 16.02 8.52 15.22
N PHE A 28 16.83 9.52 14.88
CA PHE A 28 17.19 10.61 15.77
C PHE A 28 17.57 11.86 14.98
N PHE A 29 17.08 13.02 15.38
CA PHE A 29 17.53 14.31 14.86
C PHE A 29 18.62 14.85 15.78
N ILE A 30 19.80 15.10 15.23
CA ILE A 30 20.96 15.63 15.93
C ILE A 30 21.34 16.97 15.34
N THR A 31 21.79 17.93 16.17
CA THR A 31 22.28 19.24 15.66
C THR A 31 23.53 19.05 14.82
N LYS A 32 23.79 19.99 13.89
CA LYS A 32 24.99 19.94 13.03
C LYS A 32 26.30 19.95 13.84
N GLU A 33 26.30 20.63 14.96
CA GLU A 33 27.47 20.65 15.87
C GLU A 33 27.70 19.29 16.53
N GLU A 34 26.66 18.71 17.14
CA GLU A 34 26.75 17.41 17.80
C GLU A 34 27.04 16.30 16.79
N TYR A 35 26.56 16.39 15.55
CA TYR A 35 26.87 15.45 14.49
C TYR A 35 28.36 15.43 14.13
N LYS A 36 29.01 16.61 14.07
CA LYS A 36 30.46 16.69 13.86
C LYS A 36 31.23 16.02 15.00
N LYS A 37 30.85 16.31 16.26
CA LYS A 37 31.44 15.66 17.44
C LYS A 37 31.24 14.14 17.42
N LEU A 38 30.03 13.66 17.04
CA LEU A 38 29.70 12.24 16.92
C LEU A 38 30.65 11.53 15.95
N LEU A 39 30.94 12.12 14.79
CA LEU A 39 31.84 11.55 13.78
C LEU A 39 33.30 11.58 14.21
N GLU A 40 33.72 12.60 14.95
CA GLU A 40 35.09 12.72 15.48
C GLU A 40 35.32 11.74 16.65
N ASN A 41 34.50 11.80 17.66
CA ASN A 41 34.47 10.90 18.80
C ASN A 41 33.13 11.05 19.54
N PRO A 42 32.31 9.98 19.65
CA PRO A 42 31.02 10.03 20.36
C PRO A 42 31.09 10.59 21.78
N GLY A 43 32.25 10.45 22.45
CA GLY A 43 32.48 10.97 23.80
C GLY A 43 32.55 12.49 23.89
N LEU A 44 32.68 13.20 22.80
CA LEU A 44 32.66 14.67 22.73
C LEU A 44 31.25 15.26 22.72
N CYS A 45 30.23 14.43 22.46
CA CYS A 45 28.85 14.89 22.50
C CYS A 45 28.39 15.24 23.91
N ALA A 46 27.37 16.08 24.02
CA ALA A 46 26.74 16.36 25.31
C ALA A 46 26.16 15.07 25.94
N GLU A 47 26.20 14.93 27.26
CA GLU A 47 25.74 13.75 27.98
C GLU A 47 24.31 13.35 27.61
N LYS A 48 23.40 14.31 27.49
CA LYS A 48 22.02 14.09 27.02
C LYS A 48 21.99 13.45 25.62
N THR A 49 22.81 13.92 24.70
CA THR A 49 22.94 13.39 23.33
C THR A 49 23.49 11.97 23.37
N ILE A 50 24.55 11.72 24.15
CA ILE A 50 25.12 10.38 24.34
C ILE A 50 24.06 9.38 24.83
N ASN A 51 23.28 9.76 25.84
CA ASN A 51 22.24 8.90 26.40
C ASN A 51 21.13 8.58 25.38
N LEU A 52 20.72 9.57 24.56
CA LEU A 52 19.77 9.36 23.48
C LEU A 52 20.33 8.48 22.36
N LEU A 53 21.59 8.69 21.95
CA LEU A 53 22.23 7.87 20.94
C LEU A 53 22.39 6.42 21.40
N LYS A 54 22.73 6.18 22.68
CA LYS A 54 22.79 4.82 23.28
C LYS A 54 21.42 4.14 23.29
N SER A 55 20.39 4.85 23.80
CA SER A 55 19.03 4.30 23.90
C SER A 55 18.40 3.96 22.55
N ARG A 56 18.90 4.57 21.45
CA ARG A 56 18.46 4.35 20.06
C ARG A 56 19.45 3.54 19.23
N PHE A 57 20.44 2.91 19.87
CA PHE A 57 21.39 2.00 19.23
C PHE A 57 22.26 2.61 18.12
N PHE A 58 22.61 3.89 18.24
CA PHE A 58 23.58 4.54 17.36
C PHE A 58 25.02 4.40 17.86
N ILE A 59 25.21 4.31 19.18
CA ILE A 59 26.49 4.10 19.81
C ILE A 59 26.41 3.07 20.94
N PHE A 60 27.54 2.42 21.30
CA PHE A 60 27.64 1.48 22.39
C PHE A 60 29.02 1.50 23.02
N ASN A 61 29.16 0.92 24.23
CA ASN A 61 30.43 0.75 24.89
C ASN A 61 31.04 -0.62 24.58
N ASN A 62 32.32 -0.71 24.43
CA ASN A 62 33.04 -1.99 24.19
C ASN A 62 32.66 -3.10 25.16
N LEU A 63 32.45 -2.77 26.45
CA LEU A 63 32.14 -3.76 27.51
C LEU A 63 30.72 -4.36 27.33
N ASP A 64 29.85 -3.67 26.61
CA ASP A 64 28.44 -4.06 26.44
C ASP A 64 28.14 -4.61 25.03
N GLU A 65 29.17 -4.88 24.21
CA GLU A 65 29.02 -5.22 22.81
C GLU A 65 28.11 -6.44 22.53
N SER A 66 28.23 -7.49 23.38
CA SER A 66 27.41 -8.71 23.25
C SER A 66 25.94 -8.43 23.58
N SER A 67 25.67 -7.71 24.66
CA SER A 67 24.30 -7.31 25.05
C SER A 67 23.68 -6.34 24.05
N PHE A 68 24.48 -5.39 23.56
CA PHE A 68 24.06 -4.47 22.52
C PHE A 68 23.66 -5.23 21.24
N SER A 69 24.52 -6.11 20.73
CA SER A 69 24.27 -6.89 19.52
C SER A 69 23.04 -7.77 19.66
N PHE A 70 22.86 -8.41 20.82
CA PHE A 70 21.70 -9.25 21.10
C PHE A 70 20.38 -8.44 21.05
N ILE A 71 20.30 -7.29 21.74
CA ILE A 71 19.10 -6.48 21.77
C ILE A 71 18.84 -5.82 20.39
N TYR A 72 19.91 -5.37 19.72
CA TYR A 72 19.80 -4.82 18.37
C TYR A 72 19.23 -5.82 17.37
N ASP A 73 19.70 -7.09 17.45
CA ASP A 73 19.21 -8.18 16.61
C ASP A 73 17.72 -8.48 16.88
N ILE A 74 17.29 -8.47 18.15
CA ILE A 74 15.87 -8.60 18.51
C ILE A 74 15.05 -7.48 17.86
N LYS A 75 15.49 -6.22 17.96
CA LYS A 75 14.79 -5.08 17.34
C LYS A 75 14.72 -5.22 15.81
N TYR A 76 15.82 -5.60 15.19
CA TYR A 76 15.88 -5.84 13.75
C TYR A 76 14.88 -6.94 13.33
N ARG A 77 14.86 -8.07 14.02
CA ARG A 77 13.91 -9.17 13.77
C ARG A 77 12.47 -8.75 14.03
N THR A 78 12.21 -7.96 15.08
CA THR A 78 10.87 -7.43 15.36
C THR A 78 10.37 -6.58 14.17
N LYS A 79 11.24 -5.72 13.62
CA LYS A 79 10.92 -4.90 12.44
C LYS A 79 10.59 -5.75 11.19
N HIS A 80 11.17 -6.95 11.09
CA HIS A 80 11.00 -7.87 9.96
C HIS A 80 10.07 -9.06 10.28
N SER A 81 9.38 -9.05 11.42
CA SER A 81 8.52 -10.16 11.88
C SER A 81 7.34 -10.47 10.95
N TYR A 82 6.95 -9.51 10.09
CA TYR A 82 5.92 -9.71 9.07
C TYR A 82 6.25 -10.84 8.09
N LEU A 83 7.54 -11.16 7.87
CA LEU A 83 7.96 -12.25 6.99
C LEU A 83 7.48 -13.64 7.46
N GLU A 84 7.17 -13.79 8.75
CA GLU A 84 6.77 -15.05 9.37
C GLU A 84 5.29 -15.05 9.80
N ASN A 85 4.74 -13.89 10.18
CA ASN A 85 3.47 -13.82 10.91
C ASN A 85 2.43 -12.87 10.30
N ASP A 86 2.69 -12.31 9.12
CA ASP A 86 1.78 -11.32 8.54
C ASP A 86 0.62 -11.97 7.76
N THR A 87 -0.33 -11.13 7.39
CA THR A 87 -1.52 -11.51 6.64
C THR A 87 -1.21 -11.60 5.16
N LEU A 88 -1.49 -12.72 4.53
CA LEU A 88 -1.48 -12.83 3.07
C LEU A 88 -2.63 -12.02 2.47
N LEU A 89 -2.33 -11.08 1.60
CA LEU A 89 -3.31 -10.46 0.70
C LEU A 89 -3.50 -11.37 -0.52
N LEU A 90 -4.64 -12.06 -0.57
CA LEU A 90 -5.03 -12.93 -1.67
C LEU A 90 -6.13 -12.27 -2.48
N MET A 91 -5.74 -11.63 -3.58
CA MET A 91 -6.68 -10.97 -4.49
C MET A 91 -7.29 -11.98 -5.45
N VAL A 92 -8.56 -11.84 -5.76
CA VAL A 92 -9.29 -12.67 -6.73
C VAL A 92 -10.14 -11.81 -7.66
N VAL A 93 -10.12 -12.15 -8.93
CA VAL A 93 -10.84 -11.44 -10.01
C VAL A 93 -12.04 -12.26 -10.47
N PRO A 94 -13.26 -12.00 -9.95
CA PRO A 94 -14.47 -12.68 -10.42
C PRO A 94 -14.82 -12.37 -11.88
N THR A 95 -14.47 -11.17 -12.35
CA THR A 95 -14.68 -10.75 -13.75
C THR A 95 -13.74 -9.59 -14.13
N ILE A 96 -13.37 -9.52 -15.40
CA ILE A 96 -12.70 -8.36 -15.98
C ILE A 96 -13.68 -7.39 -16.68
N SER A 97 -14.98 -7.71 -16.72
CA SER A 97 -16.04 -6.81 -17.19
C SER A 97 -16.26 -5.66 -16.20
N CYS A 98 -16.60 -4.47 -16.70
CA CYS A 98 -16.88 -3.31 -15.86
C CYS A 98 -18.04 -2.48 -16.42
N ASN A 99 -18.85 -1.90 -15.54
CA ASN A 99 -19.92 -0.97 -15.84
C ASN A 99 -19.47 0.52 -15.83
N CYS A 100 -18.16 0.76 -15.65
CA CYS A 100 -17.50 2.06 -15.79
C CYS A 100 -16.50 2.06 -16.95
N SER A 101 -16.23 3.26 -17.46
CA SER A 101 -15.21 3.52 -18.49
C SER A 101 -14.20 4.53 -17.99
N CYS A 102 -13.59 4.26 -16.81
CA CYS A 102 -12.63 5.17 -16.20
C CYS A 102 -11.52 5.54 -17.19
N VAL A 103 -11.26 6.84 -17.34
CA VAL A 103 -10.31 7.37 -18.33
C VAL A 103 -8.86 6.95 -18.05
N TYR A 104 -8.58 6.55 -16.82
CA TYR A 104 -7.28 6.09 -16.33
C TYR A 104 -7.28 4.61 -15.89
N CYS A 105 -8.23 3.79 -16.33
CA CYS A 105 -8.34 2.40 -15.87
C CYS A 105 -7.01 1.65 -16.01
N GLN A 106 -6.41 1.31 -14.88
CA GLN A 106 -5.10 0.65 -14.83
C GLN A 106 -5.20 -0.85 -15.20
N VAL A 107 -6.36 -1.46 -14.92
CA VAL A 107 -6.61 -2.90 -15.15
C VAL A 107 -7.14 -3.21 -16.55
N ASN A 108 -7.23 -2.22 -17.43
CA ASN A 108 -7.73 -2.36 -18.80
C ASN A 108 -9.04 -3.17 -18.88
N SER A 109 -9.99 -2.84 -17.99
CA SER A 109 -11.28 -3.55 -17.87
C SER A 109 -12.09 -3.56 -19.17
N ARG A 110 -12.90 -4.61 -19.37
CA ARG A 110 -13.72 -4.79 -20.55
C ARG A 110 -15.11 -4.20 -20.32
N LYS A 111 -15.54 -3.28 -21.22
CA LYS A 111 -16.88 -2.67 -21.18
C LYS A 111 -17.99 -3.65 -21.56
N THR A 112 -17.64 -4.71 -22.28
CA THR A 112 -18.61 -5.73 -22.73
C THR A 112 -18.75 -6.79 -21.65
N ILE A 113 -19.97 -6.94 -21.12
CA ILE A 113 -20.32 -8.02 -20.21
C ILE A 113 -20.43 -9.29 -21.06
N ASN A 114 -19.47 -10.20 -20.88
CA ASN A 114 -19.44 -11.46 -21.62
C ASN A 114 -18.91 -12.55 -20.67
N SER A 115 -19.48 -13.74 -20.73
CA SER A 115 -19.10 -14.89 -19.92
C SER A 115 -17.62 -15.31 -20.08
N VAL A 116 -16.97 -15.00 -21.19
CA VAL A 116 -15.54 -15.22 -21.41
C VAL A 116 -14.69 -14.37 -20.43
N ASN A 117 -15.22 -13.23 -19.98
CA ASN A 117 -14.58 -12.34 -19.03
C ASN A 117 -14.75 -12.76 -17.58
N ASP A 118 -15.55 -13.80 -17.32
CA ASP A 118 -16.01 -14.17 -15.99
C ASP A 118 -15.32 -15.43 -15.47
N MET A 119 -15.11 -15.48 -14.16
CA MET A 119 -14.66 -16.69 -13.48
C MET A 119 -15.71 -17.77 -13.57
N THR A 120 -15.29 -18.97 -13.97
CA THR A 120 -16.16 -20.13 -13.97
C THR A 120 -16.33 -20.68 -12.55
N LEU A 121 -17.43 -21.43 -12.31
CA LEU A 121 -17.62 -22.12 -11.03
C LEU A 121 -16.49 -23.12 -10.73
N ARG A 122 -15.96 -23.78 -11.75
CA ARG A 122 -14.79 -24.66 -11.63
C ARG A 122 -13.57 -23.92 -11.09
N THR A 123 -13.26 -22.76 -11.67
CA THR A 123 -12.14 -21.91 -11.22
C THR A 123 -12.39 -21.36 -9.81
N ALA A 124 -13.63 -21.01 -9.48
CA ALA A 124 -13.99 -20.56 -8.12
C ALA A 124 -13.81 -21.67 -7.07
N ILE A 125 -14.12 -22.94 -7.42
CA ILE A 125 -13.83 -24.09 -6.57
C ILE A 125 -12.32 -24.25 -6.38
N ALA A 126 -11.56 -24.26 -7.48
CA ALA A 126 -10.09 -24.37 -7.44
C ALA A 126 -9.46 -23.22 -6.62
N PHE A 127 -10.00 -22.00 -6.68
CA PHE A 127 -9.56 -20.87 -5.84
C PHE A 127 -9.77 -21.14 -4.35
N CYS A 128 -10.93 -21.69 -3.97
CA CYS A 128 -11.18 -22.04 -2.57
C CYS A 128 -10.21 -23.11 -2.08
N ASP A 129 -9.97 -24.15 -2.87
CA ASP A 129 -9.06 -25.24 -2.53
C ASP A 129 -7.59 -24.71 -2.48
N PHE A 130 -7.19 -23.86 -3.41
CA PHE A 130 -5.91 -23.16 -3.42
C PHE A 130 -5.70 -22.31 -2.16
N THR A 131 -6.72 -21.57 -1.70
CA THR A 131 -6.67 -20.75 -0.48
C THR A 131 -6.26 -21.57 0.74
N PHE A 132 -6.79 -22.78 0.88
CA PHE A 132 -6.47 -23.64 2.02
C PHE A 132 -5.16 -24.43 1.84
N ALA A 133 -4.69 -24.63 0.63
CA ALA A 133 -3.39 -25.23 0.34
C ALA A 133 -2.21 -24.27 0.63
N LEU A 134 -2.44 -22.95 0.66
CA LEU A 134 -1.42 -21.97 1.07
C LEU A 134 -1.08 -22.11 2.56
N PRO A 135 0.21 -21.93 2.96
CA PRO A 135 0.64 -22.17 4.35
C PRO A 135 0.18 -21.10 5.35
N HIS A 136 -0.28 -19.96 4.88
CA HIS A 136 -0.61 -18.78 5.69
C HIS A 136 -1.81 -19.04 6.59
N LYS A 137 -1.71 -18.61 7.86
CA LYS A 137 -2.79 -18.68 8.83
C LYS A 137 -3.75 -17.50 8.72
N ASN A 138 -3.22 -16.33 8.46
CA ASN A 138 -4.01 -15.09 8.29
C ASN A 138 -4.11 -14.77 6.80
N ILE A 139 -5.32 -14.66 6.28
CA ILE A 139 -5.57 -14.40 4.85
C ILE A 139 -6.62 -13.31 4.72
N LYS A 140 -6.30 -12.25 4.00
CA LYS A 140 -7.27 -11.25 3.53
C LYS A 140 -7.61 -11.54 2.08
N ILE A 141 -8.84 -11.95 1.81
CA ILE A 141 -9.33 -12.18 0.46
C ILE A 141 -9.94 -10.89 -0.06
N GLU A 142 -9.37 -10.37 -1.15
CA GLU A 142 -9.83 -9.14 -1.76
C GLU A 142 -10.40 -9.41 -3.15
N PHE A 143 -11.70 -9.16 -3.32
CA PHE A 143 -12.38 -9.26 -4.61
C PHE A 143 -12.12 -8.01 -5.43
N GLN A 144 -11.42 -8.18 -6.53
CA GLN A 144 -11.04 -7.14 -7.47
C GLN A 144 -11.51 -7.46 -8.90
N GLY A 145 -11.06 -6.71 -9.89
CA GLY A 145 -11.26 -7.03 -11.30
C GLY A 145 -11.53 -5.82 -12.16
N GLY A 146 -12.52 -5.94 -13.06
CA GLY A 146 -13.20 -4.79 -13.66
C GLY A 146 -14.15 -4.19 -12.63
N GLU A 147 -15.36 -4.75 -12.51
CA GLU A 147 -16.27 -4.50 -11.41
C GLU A 147 -16.73 -5.85 -10.82
N PRO A 148 -16.18 -6.25 -9.66
CA PRO A 148 -16.43 -7.58 -9.11
C PRO A 148 -17.90 -7.82 -8.74
N SER A 149 -18.65 -6.78 -8.39
CA SER A 149 -20.09 -6.89 -8.07
C SER A 149 -20.97 -7.33 -9.24
N LEU A 150 -20.49 -7.24 -10.48
CA LEU A 150 -21.19 -7.80 -11.65
C LEU A 150 -21.28 -9.34 -11.58
N ARG A 151 -20.40 -10.00 -10.81
CA ARG A 151 -20.40 -11.44 -10.53
C ARG A 151 -20.51 -11.71 -9.04
N PHE A 152 -21.46 -11.03 -8.41
CA PHE A 152 -21.72 -11.21 -6.98
C PHE A 152 -22.13 -12.66 -6.62
N ASP A 153 -22.72 -13.39 -7.57
CA ASP A 153 -22.99 -14.83 -7.47
C ASP A 153 -21.71 -15.66 -7.19
N ILE A 154 -20.62 -15.34 -7.90
CA ILE A 154 -19.31 -15.99 -7.68
C ILE A 154 -18.70 -15.57 -6.35
N ILE A 155 -18.79 -14.28 -5.98
CA ILE A 155 -18.33 -13.79 -4.67
C ILE A 155 -19.05 -14.53 -3.55
N GLU A 156 -20.37 -14.57 -3.58
CA GLU A 156 -21.18 -15.27 -2.58
C GLU A 156 -20.82 -16.76 -2.50
N PHE A 157 -20.65 -17.43 -3.65
CA PHE A 157 -20.22 -18.82 -3.71
C PHE A 157 -18.86 -19.03 -3.03
N ILE A 158 -17.84 -18.22 -3.38
CA ILE A 158 -16.49 -18.31 -2.81
C ILE A 158 -16.54 -18.12 -1.30
N VAL A 159 -17.19 -17.06 -0.82
CA VAL A 159 -17.29 -16.76 0.62
C VAL A 159 -17.95 -17.91 1.37
N ARG A 160 -19.11 -18.40 0.89
CA ARG A 160 -19.83 -19.50 1.54
C ARG A 160 -19.02 -20.80 1.57
N ARG A 161 -18.32 -21.13 0.48
CA ARG A 161 -17.47 -22.32 0.40
C ARG A 161 -16.27 -22.20 1.34
N ILE A 162 -15.60 -21.05 1.36
CA ILE A 162 -14.46 -20.78 2.25
C ILE A 162 -14.90 -20.88 3.70
N GLU A 163 -16.01 -20.26 4.11
CA GLU A 163 -16.54 -20.35 5.46
C GLU A 163 -16.90 -21.79 5.87
N HIS A 164 -17.43 -22.57 4.91
CA HIS A 164 -17.71 -23.98 5.16
C HIS A 164 -16.43 -24.79 5.40
N LEU A 165 -15.43 -24.65 4.52
CA LEU A 165 -14.14 -25.34 4.62
C LEU A 165 -13.35 -24.88 5.85
N ASN A 166 -13.44 -23.61 6.21
CA ASN A 166 -12.68 -23.02 7.32
C ASN A 166 -13.09 -23.57 8.69
N ARG A 167 -14.22 -24.25 8.80
CA ARG A 167 -14.57 -25.02 10.01
C ARG A 167 -13.56 -26.14 10.31
N ILE A 168 -12.86 -26.63 9.27
CA ILE A 168 -11.83 -27.68 9.38
C ILE A 168 -10.45 -27.04 9.51
N TYR A 169 -10.14 -26.05 8.64
CA TYR A 169 -8.79 -25.49 8.53
C TYR A 169 -8.47 -24.42 9.59
N GLN A 170 -9.49 -23.76 10.16
CA GLN A 170 -9.38 -22.78 11.25
C GLN A 170 -8.35 -21.67 10.97
N LYS A 171 -8.35 -21.12 9.75
CA LYS A 171 -7.57 -19.91 9.37
C LYS A 171 -8.33 -18.65 9.77
N ASN A 172 -7.60 -17.57 10.00
CA ASN A 172 -8.18 -16.24 10.16
C ASN A 172 -8.40 -15.64 8.78
N ILE A 173 -9.64 -15.48 8.37
CA ILE A 173 -9.98 -15.00 7.02
C ILE A 173 -10.78 -13.70 7.13
N GLU A 174 -10.31 -12.69 6.43
CA GLU A 174 -11.00 -11.42 6.24
C GLU A 174 -11.38 -11.25 4.78
N TYR A 175 -12.47 -10.52 4.52
CA TYR A 175 -12.96 -10.27 3.16
C TYR A 175 -13.07 -8.79 2.88
N VAL A 176 -12.65 -8.38 1.67
CA VAL A 176 -12.80 -7.03 1.13
C VAL A 176 -13.36 -7.12 -0.29
N ILE A 177 -14.22 -6.21 -0.68
CA ILE A 177 -14.61 -6.00 -2.07
C ILE A 177 -14.20 -4.60 -2.53
N CYS A 178 -13.38 -4.54 -3.60
CA CYS A 178 -13.00 -3.31 -4.27
C CYS A 178 -13.99 -3.03 -5.40
N THR A 179 -14.94 -2.13 -5.18
CA THR A 179 -16.05 -1.88 -6.10
C THR A 179 -16.24 -0.39 -6.39
N ASN A 180 -16.69 -0.06 -7.59
CA ASN A 180 -17.11 1.30 -7.91
C ASN A 180 -18.43 1.70 -7.23
N LEU A 181 -19.09 0.74 -6.62
CA LEU A 181 -20.30 0.90 -5.80
C LEU A 181 -21.48 1.58 -6.54
N LEU A 182 -21.55 1.46 -7.87
CA LEU A 182 -22.63 2.06 -8.65
C LEU A 182 -23.95 1.29 -8.56
N ASN A 183 -23.89 0.01 -8.21
CA ASN A 183 -25.06 -0.84 -8.14
C ASN A 183 -24.94 -1.77 -6.91
N LEU A 184 -25.74 -1.49 -5.90
CA LEU A 184 -25.75 -2.26 -4.65
C LEU A 184 -27.19 -2.75 -4.37
N LYS A 185 -27.37 -4.07 -4.39
CA LYS A 185 -28.69 -4.69 -4.20
C LYS A 185 -28.93 -5.09 -2.76
N SER A 186 -30.19 -5.13 -2.35
CA SER A 186 -30.55 -5.48 -0.97
C SER A 186 -30.07 -6.87 -0.53
N HIS A 187 -30.02 -7.85 -1.44
CA HIS A 187 -29.50 -9.17 -1.08
C HIS A 187 -27.98 -9.18 -0.91
N GLU A 188 -27.25 -8.38 -1.74
CA GLU A 188 -25.80 -8.19 -1.64
C GLU A 188 -25.42 -7.58 -0.30
N LEU A 189 -26.15 -6.53 0.14
CA LEU A 189 -25.97 -5.93 1.48
C LEU A 189 -26.12 -6.95 2.61
N LYS A 190 -27.09 -7.88 2.50
CA LYS A 190 -27.27 -8.93 3.51
C LYS A 190 -26.07 -9.88 3.57
N ILE A 191 -25.48 -10.21 2.43
CA ILE A 191 -24.30 -11.07 2.33
C ILE A 191 -23.06 -10.34 2.86
N LEU A 192 -22.85 -9.10 2.41
CA LEU A 192 -21.73 -8.26 2.89
C LEU A 192 -21.74 -8.14 4.41
N LYS A 193 -22.90 -7.85 5.00
CA LYS A 193 -23.08 -7.76 6.45
C LYS A 193 -22.89 -9.09 7.15
N LYS A 194 -23.48 -10.16 6.62
CA LYS A 194 -23.43 -11.50 7.22
C LYS A 194 -22.01 -12.02 7.37
N PHE A 195 -21.17 -11.79 6.37
CA PHE A 195 -19.81 -12.30 6.33
C PHE A 195 -18.76 -11.23 6.65
N ASN A 196 -19.20 -10.08 7.16
CA ASN A 196 -18.34 -8.94 7.49
C ASN A 196 -17.37 -8.57 6.33
N ILE A 197 -17.90 -8.49 5.11
CA ILE A 197 -17.11 -8.12 3.93
C ILE A 197 -16.98 -6.60 3.91
N ALA A 198 -15.76 -6.10 4.06
CA ALA A 198 -15.48 -4.67 3.99
C ALA A 198 -15.62 -4.16 2.55
N ILE A 199 -16.06 -2.91 2.39
CA ILE A 199 -16.17 -2.24 1.09
C ILE A 199 -15.05 -1.22 0.95
N SER A 200 -14.24 -1.36 -0.09
CA SER A 200 -13.32 -0.34 -0.58
C SER A 200 -13.87 0.22 -1.90
N THR A 201 -14.04 1.53 -1.97
CA THR A 201 -14.54 2.20 -3.17
C THR A 201 -13.62 3.34 -3.62
N SER A 202 -14.03 4.10 -4.62
CA SER A 202 -13.21 5.17 -5.18
C SER A 202 -14.04 6.44 -5.36
N LEU A 203 -13.54 7.56 -4.84
CA LEU A 203 -14.16 8.88 -4.95
C LEU A 203 -13.10 9.90 -5.37
N ASP A 204 -13.14 10.35 -6.63
CA ASP A 204 -12.06 11.15 -7.23
C ASP A 204 -12.25 12.67 -7.07
N GLY A 205 -13.22 13.10 -6.29
CA GLY A 205 -13.48 14.52 -6.04
C GLY A 205 -14.93 14.92 -6.29
N CYS A 206 -15.17 16.19 -6.68
CA CYS A 206 -16.51 16.68 -6.92
C CYS A 206 -17.21 15.95 -8.08
N ARG A 207 -18.54 16.16 -8.16
CA ARG A 207 -19.41 15.52 -9.17
C ARG A 207 -18.85 15.62 -10.58
N GLU A 208 -18.40 16.80 -10.99
CA GLU A 208 -17.88 17.02 -12.33
C GLU A 208 -16.64 16.17 -12.60
N ILE A 209 -15.65 16.24 -11.72
CA ILE A 209 -14.38 15.52 -11.85
C ILE A 209 -14.59 14.02 -11.75
N HIS A 210 -15.35 13.57 -10.75
CA HIS A 210 -15.61 12.14 -10.59
C HIS A 210 -16.28 11.55 -11.82
N ASN A 211 -17.32 12.22 -12.35
CA ASN A 211 -18.03 11.75 -13.54
C ASN A 211 -17.16 11.78 -14.81
N ARG A 212 -16.21 12.72 -14.93
CA ARG A 212 -15.23 12.76 -16.03
C ARG A 212 -14.19 11.65 -15.92
N ASN A 213 -13.68 11.42 -14.70
CA ASN A 213 -12.71 10.38 -14.43
C ASN A 213 -13.31 8.97 -14.55
N ARG A 214 -14.55 8.80 -14.07
CA ARG A 214 -15.23 7.51 -13.93
C ARG A 214 -16.63 7.53 -14.60
N PRO A 215 -16.71 7.75 -15.92
CA PRO A 215 -18.00 7.75 -16.57
C PRO A 215 -18.65 6.35 -16.48
N SER A 216 -19.91 6.34 -16.04
CA SER A 216 -20.73 5.13 -15.97
C SER A 216 -21.27 4.79 -17.35
N VAL A 217 -21.39 3.49 -17.65
CA VAL A 217 -22.02 3.01 -18.89
C VAL A 217 -23.56 3.11 -18.81
N TYR A 218 -24.12 3.04 -17.59
CA TYR A 218 -25.59 2.92 -17.39
C TYR A 218 -26.21 4.08 -16.61
N SER A 219 -25.42 4.89 -15.91
CA SER A 219 -25.90 6.00 -15.09
C SER A 219 -25.45 7.34 -15.67
N LYS A 220 -26.29 8.37 -15.54
CA LYS A 220 -25.94 9.75 -15.92
C LYS A 220 -24.87 10.35 -15.00
N SER A 221 -24.79 9.86 -13.77
CA SER A 221 -23.84 10.33 -12.75
C SER A 221 -23.34 9.17 -11.91
N SER A 222 -22.08 8.82 -12.09
CA SER A 222 -21.39 7.83 -11.24
C SER A 222 -21.22 8.36 -9.82
N PHE A 223 -20.99 9.66 -9.65
CA PHE A 223 -20.88 10.33 -8.36
C PHE A 223 -22.14 10.15 -7.48
N ASP A 224 -23.32 10.47 -8.05
CA ASP A 224 -24.59 10.37 -7.29
C ASP A 224 -24.95 8.93 -6.95
N SER A 225 -24.69 8.01 -7.90
CA SER A 225 -24.91 6.58 -7.67
C SER A 225 -24.00 6.06 -6.56
N LEU A 226 -22.72 6.44 -6.57
CA LEU A 226 -21.75 6.09 -5.53
C LEU A 226 -22.20 6.59 -4.15
N LEU A 227 -22.43 7.90 -3.99
CA LEU A 227 -22.80 8.47 -2.68
C LEU A 227 -24.12 7.94 -2.16
N GLY A 228 -25.12 7.75 -3.01
CA GLY A 228 -26.37 7.12 -2.62
C GLY A 228 -26.19 5.70 -2.10
N ASN A 229 -25.29 4.91 -2.71
CA ASN A 229 -24.98 3.57 -2.26
C ASN A 229 -24.07 3.54 -1.00
N VAL A 230 -23.19 4.52 -0.82
CA VAL A 230 -22.44 4.71 0.44
C VAL A 230 -23.41 4.95 1.59
N GLU A 231 -24.39 5.85 1.41
CA GLU A 231 -25.41 6.11 2.42
C GLU A 231 -26.26 4.86 2.71
N LEU A 232 -26.66 4.14 1.65
CA LEU A 232 -27.41 2.88 1.79
C LEU A 232 -26.62 1.81 2.57
N ALA A 233 -25.32 1.66 2.29
CA ALA A 233 -24.45 0.74 3.01
C ALA A 233 -24.38 1.12 4.50
N ARG A 234 -24.17 2.41 4.82
CA ARG A 234 -24.10 2.92 6.20
C ARG A 234 -25.40 2.71 6.97
N LYS A 235 -26.55 2.92 6.34
CA LYS A 235 -27.87 2.61 6.93
C LYS A 235 -28.02 1.13 7.32
N ASN A 236 -27.23 0.25 6.66
CA ASN A 236 -27.17 -1.18 6.98
C ASN A 236 -26.01 -1.56 7.92
N GLY A 237 -25.27 -0.56 8.46
CA GLY A 237 -24.13 -0.78 9.36
C GLY A 237 -22.86 -1.23 8.69
N ILE A 238 -22.70 -0.95 7.37
CA ILE A 238 -21.48 -1.19 6.60
C ILE A 238 -20.88 0.19 6.28
N TYR A 239 -19.60 0.40 6.60
CA TYR A 239 -18.92 1.68 6.45
C TYR A 239 -17.87 1.58 5.34
N PRO A 240 -18.18 1.98 4.09
CA PRO A 240 -17.23 1.94 2.99
C PRO A 240 -16.04 2.87 3.25
N SER A 241 -14.82 2.39 2.98
CA SER A 241 -13.65 3.24 2.78
C SER A 241 -13.56 3.68 1.32
N ALA A 242 -12.90 4.81 1.08
CA ALA A 242 -12.71 5.30 -0.28
C ALA A 242 -11.26 5.75 -0.53
N LEU A 243 -10.82 5.59 -1.76
CA LEU A 243 -9.56 6.12 -2.25
C LEU A 243 -9.79 7.10 -3.40
N VAL A 244 -8.85 8.01 -3.59
CA VAL A 244 -8.80 8.89 -4.75
C VAL A 244 -7.63 8.52 -5.64
N THR A 245 -7.88 8.36 -6.94
CA THR A 245 -6.81 8.31 -7.94
C THR A 245 -6.57 9.72 -8.46
N VAL A 246 -5.36 10.22 -8.25
CA VAL A 246 -4.98 11.55 -8.73
C VAL A 246 -4.73 11.48 -10.24
N THR A 247 -5.32 12.43 -10.97
CA THR A 247 -5.14 12.65 -12.42
C THR A 247 -4.86 14.13 -12.65
N ALA A 248 -4.46 14.52 -13.85
CA ALA A 248 -4.30 15.94 -14.20
C ALA A 248 -5.58 16.78 -13.94
N LEU A 249 -6.74 16.13 -13.92
CA LEU A 249 -8.03 16.84 -13.70
C LEU A 249 -8.27 17.23 -12.24
N ASN A 250 -7.73 16.49 -11.29
CA ASN A 250 -7.98 16.71 -9.87
C ASN A 250 -6.72 17.06 -9.06
N LEU A 251 -5.54 17.05 -9.68
CA LEU A 251 -4.26 17.32 -9.05
C LEU A 251 -4.24 18.65 -8.25
N HIS A 252 -4.75 19.72 -8.82
CA HIS A 252 -4.78 21.04 -8.18
C HIS A 252 -6.02 21.32 -7.33
N ARG A 253 -6.84 20.30 -7.09
CA ARG A 253 -8.10 20.39 -6.31
C ARG A 253 -8.12 19.45 -5.11
N MET A 254 -6.95 19.04 -4.60
CA MET A 254 -6.88 18.05 -3.51
C MET A 254 -7.50 18.55 -2.20
N ARG A 255 -7.43 19.86 -1.89
CA ARG A 255 -8.11 20.41 -0.71
C ARG A 255 -9.62 20.27 -0.80
N GLU A 256 -10.21 20.56 -1.98
CA GLU A 256 -11.64 20.34 -2.22
C GLU A 256 -12.02 18.85 -2.12
N ILE A 257 -11.16 17.96 -2.58
CA ILE A 257 -11.38 16.51 -2.42
C ILE A 257 -11.43 16.14 -0.94
N ILE A 258 -10.51 16.66 -0.13
CA ILE A 258 -10.50 16.44 1.32
C ILE A 258 -11.81 16.91 1.95
N ASP A 259 -12.30 18.11 1.59
CA ASP A 259 -13.57 18.62 2.09
C ASP A 259 -14.74 17.71 1.72
N ILE A 260 -14.77 17.18 0.49
CA ILE A 260 -15.79 16.21 0.06
C ILE A 260 -15.75 14.93 0.90
N TYR A 261 -14.56 14.43 1.26
CA TYR A 261 -14.44 13.26 2.15
C TYR A 261 -14.94 13.57 3.56
N ILE A 262 -14.61 14.73 4.10
CA ILE A 262 -15.08 15.22 5.41
C ILE A 262 -16.61 15.36 5.42
N GLU A 263 -17.18 16.05 4.42
CA GLU A 263 -18.62 16.29 4.27
C GLU A 263 -19.42 15.00 4.13
N ASN A 264 -18.81 13.99 3.50
CA ASN A 264 -19.42 12.66 3.32
C ASN A 264 -19.01 11.66 4.41
N PHE A 265 -18.45 12.13 5.54
CA PHE A 265 -18.15 11.34 6.73
C PHE A 265 -17.28 10.10 6.47
N PHE A 266 -16.27 10.22 5.61
CA PHE A 266 -15.24 9.21 5.50
C PHE A 266 -14.23 9.36 6.64
N GLU A 267 -13.77 8.24 7.20
CA GLU A 267 -12.79 8.22 8.29
C GLU A 267 -11.35 8.32 7.81
N SER A 268 -11.13 8.02 6.54
CA SER A 268 -9.81 8.12 5.89
C SER A 268 -9.93 8.50 4.44
N ILE A 269 -8.83 9.01 3.90
CA ILE A 269 -8.62 9.23 2.48
C ILE A 269 -7.29 8.61 2.07
N PHE A 270 -7.26 7.86 0.98
CA PHE A 270 -6.03 7.37 0.40
C PHE A 270 -5.76 8.12 -0.91
N ILE A 271 -4.85 9.07 -0.88
CA ILE A 271 -4.47 9.89 -2.04
C ILE A 271 -3.41 9.12 -2.85
N ARG A 272 -3.86 8.40 -3.87
CA ARG A 272 -2.97 7.55 -4.68
C ARG A 272 -2.51 8.26 -5.96
N PRO A 273 -1.20 8.25 -6.25
CA PRO A 273 -0.71 8.72 -7.54
C PRO A 273 -1.23 7.83 -8.67
N LEU A 274 -1.30 8.39 -9.86
CA LEU A 274 -1.62 7.65 -11.07
C LEU A 274 -0.47 6.69 -11.40
N ASN A 275 -0.78 5.41 -11.51
CA ASN A 275 0.13 4.48 -12.15
C ASN A 275 -0.09 4.52 -13.67
N ASN A 276 0.98 4.66 -14.42
CA ASN A 276 0.95 4.74 -15.88
C ASN A 276 0.77 3.35 -16.51
N TYR A 277 -0.35 2.66 -16.18
CA TYR A 277 -0.71 1.33 -16.70
C TYR A 277 -2.04 1.37 -17.44
N GLY A 278 -2.28 0.38 -18.29
CA GLY A 278 -3.58 0.19 -18.95
C GLY A 278 -4.04 1.39 -19.78
N CYS A 279 -5.26 1.92 -19.48
CA CYS A 279 -5.79 3.09 -20.16
C CYS A 279 -5.01 4.37 -19.84
N ALA A 280 -4.46 4.50 -18.63
CA ALA A 280 -3.65 5.65 -18.25
C ALA A 280 -2.41 5.79 -19.15
N PHE A 281 -1.74 4.68 -19.49
CA PHE A 281 -0.59 4.67 -20.40
C PHE A 281 -0.93 5.23 -21.80
N LYS A 282 -2.17 5.03 -22.25
CA LYS A 282 -2.65 5.45 -23.58
C LYS A 282 -3.26 6.87 -23.59
N ASN A 283 -3.57 7.44 -22.43
CA ASN A 283 -4.32 8.69 -22.30
C ASN A 283 -3.47 9.79 -21.68
N GLN A 284 -2.75 10.55 -22.48
CA GLN A 284 -1.90 11.65 -22.03
C GLN A 284 -2.66 12.77 -21.29
N ASN A 285 -4.00 12.88 -21.48
CA ASN A 285 -4.80 13.93 -20.83
C ASN A 285 -4.99 13.71 -19.31
N VAL A 286 -4.69 12.51 -18.81
CA VAL A 286 -4.79 12.22 -17.37
C VAL A 286 -3.43 12.31 -16.66
N TYR A 287 -2.35 12.45 -17.44
CA TYR A 287 -0.98 12.43 -16.95
C TYR A 287 -0.56 13.77 -16.33
N TYR A 288 0.35 13.72 -15.38
CA TYR A 288 1.01 14.84 -14.72
C TYR A 288 2.44 14.44 -14.35
N GLN A 289 3.29 15.42 -14.06
CA GLN A 289 4.65 15.15 -13.56
C GLN A 289 4.59 14.71 -12.09
N LEU A 290 5.43 13.75 -11.71
CA LEU A 290 5.43 13.22 -10.33
C LEU A 290 5.84 14.29 -9.31
N GLU A 291 6.65 15.25 -9.70
CA GLU A 291 7.03 16.41 -8.89
C GLU A 291 5.81 17.29 -8.55
N ASP A 292 4.92 17.52 -9.52
CA ASP A 292 3.67 18.25 -9.29
C ASP A 292 2.76 17.49 -8.31
N TYR A 293 2.73 16.17 -8.41
CA TYR A 293 1.97 15.35 -7.48
C TYR A 293 2.49 15.46 -6.05
N ILE A 294 3.80 15.35 -5.82
CA ILE A 294 4.33 15.38 -4.46
C ILE A 294 4.11 16.75 -3.80
N GLU A 295 4.21 17.84 -4.54
CA GLU A 295 3.92 19.17 -4.02
C GLU A 295 2.42 19.34 -3.67
N ALA A 296 1.53 18.93 -4.56
CA ALA A 296 0.09 18.96 -4.31
C ALA A 296 -0.31 18.02 -3.15
N TYR A 297 0.34 16.85 -3.02
CA TYR A 297 0.14 15.93 -1.91
C TYR A 297 0.56 16.54 -0.56
N LYS A 298 1.74 17.17 -0.51
CA LYS A 298 2.24 17.85 0.71
C LYS A 298 1.24 18.93 1.17
N ASP A 299 0.80 19.78 0.22
CA ASP A 299 -0.18 20.84 0.49
C ASP A 299 -1.52 20.24 1.02
N ALA A 300 -1.99 19.17 0.40
CA ALA A 300 -3.22 18.50 0.81
C ALA A 300 -3.10 17.89 2.22
N VAL A 301 -1.99 17.25 2.54
CA VAL A 301 -1.78 16.66 3.88
C VAL A 301 -1.67 17.74 4.95
N LEU A 302 -0.97 18.84 4.69
CA LEU A 302 -0.91 19.98 5.61
C LEU A 302 -2.30 20.55 5.88
N TYR A 303 -3.08 20.77 4.81
CA TYR A 303 -4.46 21.20 4.94
C TYR A 303 -5.31 20.23 5.79
N LEU A 304 -5.17 18.91 5.57
CA LEU A 304 -5.88 17.90 6.34
C LEU A 304 -5.47 17.89 7.82
N ILE A 305 -4.18 18.09 8.12
CA ILE A 305 -3.68 18.21 9.49
C ILE A 305 -4.35 19.42 10.17
N ASP A 306 -4.36 20.57 9.52
CA ASP A 306 -4.96 21.80 10.07
C ASP A 306 -6.47 21.61 10.31
N ARG A 307 -7.21 21.02 9.35
CA ARG A 307 -8.65 20.70 9.51
C ARG A 307 -8.91 19.75 10.69
N ASN A 308 -8.04 18.77 10.94
CA ASN A 308 -8.17 17.87 12.10
C ASN A 308 -7.94 18.60 13.42
N LEU A 309 -7.00 19.55 13.45
CA LEU A 309 -6.67 20.31 14.68
C LEU A 309 -7.71 21.39 15.00
N GLU A 310 -8.26 22.04 13.97
CA GLU A 310 -9.26 23.11 14.11
C GLU A 310 -10.66 22.56 14.40
N ASP A 311 -11.10 21.55 13.66
CA ASP A 311 -12.45 21.01 13.70
C ASP A 311 -12.62 19.81 14.64
N GLU A 312 -11.56 19.42 15.36
CA GLU A 312 -11.51 18.20 16.19
C GLU A 312 -11.93 16.93 15.42
N LYS A 313 -11.66 16.92 14.10
CA LYS A 313 -11.93 15.78 13.24
C LYS A 313 -10.88 14.68 13.45
N ASN A 314 -11.18 13.50 12.99
CA ASN A 314 -10.23 12.38 12.98
C ASN A 314 -10.27 11.65 11.64
N ILE A 315 -10.08 12.40 10.56
CA ILE A 315 -9.89 11.83 9.23
C ILE A 315 -8.39 11.75 8.92
N ARG A 316 -7.90 10.57 8.56
CA ARG A 316 -6.48 10.36 8.27
C ARG A 316 -6.22 10.23 6.77
N GLU A 317 -5.00 10.62 6.37
CA GLU A 317 -4.47 10.24 5.06
C GLU A 317 -3.68 8.94 5.19
N GLU A 318 -4.01 7.95 4.37
CA GLU A 318 -3.53 6.56 4.57
C GLU A 318 -2.03 6.41 4.31
N MET A 319 -1.46 7.01 3.26
CA MET A 319 -0.02 6.91 2.96
C MET A 319 0.82 7.56 4.07
N PHE A 320 0.44 8.74 4.51
CA PHE A 320 1.09 9.43 5.62
C PHE A 320 1.01 8.59 6.90
N SER A 321 -0.16 8.01 7.19
CA SER A 321 -0.38 7.14 8.35
C SER A 321 0.46 5.87 8.31
N ILE A 322 0.61 5.23 7.13
CA ILE A 322 1.49 4.07 6.94
C ILE A 322 2.95 4.44 7.28
N ILE A 323 3.43 5.59 6.81
CA ILE A 323 4.80 6.04 7.10
C ILE A 323 4.95 6.37 8.60
N LEU A 324 3.95 7.00 9.23
CA LEU A 324 3.94 7.24 10.68
C LEU A 324 4.01 5.92 11.47
N ARG A 325 3.26 4.88 11.07
CA ARG A 325 3.35 3.55 11.71
C ARG A 325 4.76 2.98 11.59
N LYS A 326 5.40 3.10 10.42
CA LYS A 326 6.79 2.67 10.23
C LYS A 326 7.78 3.44 11.11
N ILE A 327 7.51 4.71 11.43
CA ILE A 327 8.36 5.56 12.28
C ILE A 327 8.12 5.29 13.77
N PHE A 328 6.87 5.16 14.20
CA PHE A 328 6.52 5.08 15.63
C PHE A 328 6.40 3.66 16.17
N SER A 329 6.19 2.66 15.30
CA SER A 329 6.05 1.27 15.71
C SER A 329 7.40 0.52 15.67
N PRO A 330 7.67 -0.37 16.63
CA PRO A 330 8.80 -1.29 16.54
C PRO A 330 8.60 -2.38 15.46
N PHE A 331 7.38 -2.56 14.98
CA PHE A 331 7.02 -3.46 13.90
C PHE A 331 7.00 -2.73 12.56
N ASN A 332 7.09 -3.48 11.47
CA ASN A 332 6.76 -2.92 10.17
C ASN A 332 5.24 -2.82 10.01
N ASP A 333 4.80 -1.91 9.13
CA ASP A 333 3.40 -1.86 8.71
C ASP A 333 3.04 -3.07 7.85
N GLY A 334 1.84 -3.63 8.02
CA GLY A 334 1.34 -4.77 7.24
C GLY A 334 0.93 -4.43 5.80
N PHE A 335 1.16 -3.20 5.32
CA PHE A 335 0.80 -2.79 3.97
C PHE A 335 1.76 -3.41 2.95
N VAL A 336 1.24 -4.35 2.16
CA VAL A 336 2.04 -5.25 1.30
C VAL A 336 2.86 -4.53 0.23
N ASP A 337 2.39 -3.37 -0.26
CA ASP A 337 3.09 -2.60 -1.29
C ASP A 337 4.29 -1.82 -0.72
N MET A 338 4.46 -1.78 0.60
CA MET A 338 5.52 -1.01 1.26
C MET A 338 6.42 -1.88 2.16
N GLN A 339 6.79 -3.06 1.70
CA GLN A 339 7.64 -4.01 2.44
C GLN A 339 9.09 -4.07 1.90
N ASN A 340 10.05 -4.29 2.80
CA ASN A 340 11.43 -4.65 2.46
C ASN A 340 11.94 -5.76 3.40
N PRO A 341 12.16 -6.99 2.94
CA PRO A 341 11.99 -7.48 1.55
C PRO A 341 10.57 -7.36 0.99
N CYS A 342 10.47 -7.27 -0.33
CA CYS A 342 9.19 -7.15 -1.04
C CYS A 342 8.23 -8.31 -0.71
N ALA A 343 6.96 -7.98 -0.48
CA ALA A 343 5.92 -8.96 -0.16
C ALA A 343 5.36 -9.69 -1.40
N HIS A 344 5.61 -9.19 -2.61
CA HIS A 344 5.03 -9.70 -3.84
C HIS A 344 5.40 -11.17 -4.09
N GLY A 345 4.41 -11.98 -4.43
CA GLY A 345 4.56 -13.42 -4.64
C GLY A 345 4.70 -14.24 -3.35
N GLN A 346 4.74 -13.60 -2.17
CA GLN A 346 4.82 -14.25 -0.88
C GLN A 346 3.64 -13.90 0.03
N MET A 347 3.52 -12.62 0.39
CA MET A 347 2.43 -12.10 1.22
C MET A 347 1.39 -11.34 0.38
N CYS A 348 1.54 -11.35 -0.93
CA CYS A 348 0.63 -10.78 -1.90
C CYS A 348 0.54 -11.71 -3.12
N LEU A 349 -0.66 -12.13 -3.47
CA LEU A 349 -0.96 -12.96 -4.65
C LEU A 349 -2.27 -12.49 -5.28
N LEU A 350 -2.36 -12.60 -6.60
CA LEU A 350 -3.59 -12.34 -7.34
C LEU A 350 -3.94 -13.54 -8.22
N VAL A 351 -5.20 -13.96 -8.20
CA VAL A 351 -5.77 -15.01 -9.07
C VAL A 351 -6.77 -14.38 -10.03
N LYS A 352 -6.50 -14.48 -11.34
CA LYS A 352 -7.40 -13.98 -12.39
C LYS A 352 -8.62 -14.90 -12.58
N GLN A 353 -9.61 -14.40 -13.33
CA GLN A 353 -10.84 -15.14 -13.66
C GLN A 353 -10.60 -16.47 -14.39
N ASN A 354 -9.47 -16.60 -15.10
CA ASN A 354 -9.07 -17.83 -15.80
C ASN A 354 -8.18 -18.76 -14.95
N GLY A 355 -7.89 -18.39 -13.69
CA GLY A 355 -7.04 -19.16 -12.80
C GLY A 355 -5.56 -18.80 -12.80
N ASP A 356 -5.11 -17.90 -13.65
CA ASP A 356 -3.71 -17.45 -13.68
C ASP A 356 -3.35 -16.72 -12.40
N VAL A 357 -2.17 -17.04 -11.83
CA VAL A 357 -1.63 -16.47 -10.60
C VAL A 357 -0.55 -15.45 -10.90
N TYR A 358 -0.64 -14.29 -10.24
CA TYR A 358 0.32 -13.19 -10.32
C TYR A 358 0.83 -12.79 -8.93
N PRO A 359 2.07 -12.24 -8.82
CA PRO A 359 2.65 -11.85 -7.53
C PRO A 359 2.02 -10.60 -6.90
N SER A 360 1.35 -9.75 -7.70
CA SER A 360 0.64 -8.54 -7.26
C SER A 360 -0.35 -8.08 -8.31
N ASP A 361 -1.17 -7.06 -7.97
CA ASP A 361 -2.11 -6.44 -8.91
C ASP A 361 -1.36 -5.65 -10.00
N GLU A 362 -0.28 -4.95 -9.66
CA GLU A 362 0.55 -4.21 -10.63
C GLU A 362 1.13 -5.13 -11.70
N SER A 363 1.61 -6.31 -11.30
CA SER A 363 2.16 -7.29 -12.24
C SER A 363 1.10 -7.80 -13.23
N ARG A 364 -0.14 -7.98 -12.77
CA ARG A 364 -1.28 -8.27 -13.64
C ARG A 364 -1.58 -7.10 -14.58
N MET A 365 -1.63 -5.85 -14.05
CA MET A 365 -1.86 -4.65 -14.84
C MET A 365 -0.86 -4.51 -15.98
N ILE A 366 0.43 -4.69 -15.68
CA ILE A 366 1.51 -4.65 -16.66
C ILE A 366 1.33 -5.77 -17.70
N SER A 367 1.01 -6.97 -17.27
CA SER A 367 0.82 -8.11 -18.18
C SER A 367 -0.36 -7.92 -19.15
N GLU A 368 -1.31 -7.05 -18.83
CA GLU A 368 -2.45 -6.74 -19.71
C GLU A 368 -2.22 -5.53 -20.64
N MET A 369 -1.06 -4.87 -20.57
CA MET A 369 -0.74 -3.70 -21.40
C MET A 369 -0.28 -4.03 -22.82
N GLY A 370 0.26 -5.21 -23.07
CA GLY A 370 1.01 -5.42 -24.26
C GLY A 370 0.90 -6.78 -24.93
N THR A 371 1.96 -7.18 -25.59
CA THR A 371 2.16 -8.37 -26.39
C THR A 371 2.15 -9.65 -25.55
N ASP A 372 2.04 -10.79 -26.21
CA ASP A 372 1.96 -12.13 -25.60
C ASP A 372 3.11 -12.43 -24.61
N ASP A 373 4.30 -11.89 -24.83
CA ASP A 373 5.45 -12.08 -23.95
C ASP A 373 5.27 -11.43 -22.57
N LEU A 374 4.60 -10.27 -22.48
CA LEU A 374 4.33 -9.60 -21.20
C LEU A 374 3.33 -10.39 -20.35
N HIS A 375 2.36 -11.06 -20.96
CA HIS A 375 1.40 -11.90 -20.24
C HIS A 375 2.07 -13.02 -19.45
N LEU A 376 3.14 -13.57 -19.97
CA LEU A 376 3.84 -14.71 -19.37
C LEU A 376 4.91 -14.27 -18.37
N TYR A 377 5.47 -13.06 -18.52
CA TYR A 377 6.63 -12.64 -17.75
C TYR A 377 6.41 -12.69 -16.23
N TRP A 378 5.29 -12.13 -15.74
CA TRP A 378 4.97 -12.10 -14.32
C TRP A 378 4.04 -13.24 -13.85
N LYS A 379 3.54 -14.06 -14.76
CA LYS A 379 2.70 -15.20 -14.41
C LYS A 379 3.47 -16.21 -13.57
N MET A 380 2.93 -16.55 -12.39
CA MET A 380 3.52 -17.51 -11.46
C MET A 380 3.03 -18.95 -11.68
N GLY A 381 1.90 -19.16 -12.34
CA GLY A 381 1.26 -20.43 -12.57
C GLY A 381 -0.22 -20.28 -12.86
N ASN A 382 -0.96 -21.40 -12.85
CA ASN A 382 -2.42 -21.40 -12.93
C ASN A 382 -2.97 -22.38 -11.88
N ILE A 383 -3.97 -21.95 -11.11
CA ILE A 383 -4.56 -22.76 -10.02
C ILE A 383 -5.29 -24.03 -10.51
N ASN A 384 -5.56 -24.15 -11.82
CA ASN A 384 -6.15 -25.36 -12.42
C ASN A 384 -5.09 -26.38 -12.85
N ASP A 385 -3.79 -26.04 -12.77
CA ASP A 385 -2.68 -26.91 -13.16
C ASP A 385 -2.12 -27.64 -11.95
N GLU A 386 -1.76 -28.90 -12.10
CA GLU A 386 -1.23 -29.75 -11.02
C GLU A 386 0.13 -29.26 -10.49
N ASP A 387 0.94 -28.63 -11.35
CA ASP A 387 2.28 -28.13 -11.04
C ASP A 387 2.30 -26.66 -10.56
N CYS A 388 1.14 -26.06 -10.32
CA CYS A 388 0.98 -24.65 -9.94
C CYS A 388 1.96 -24.23 -8.83
N PHE A 389 2.05 -24.97 -7.73
CA PHE A 389 2.94 -24.62 -6.62
C PHE A 389 4.42 -24.73 -6.95
N VAL A 390 4.80 -25.65 -7.84
CA VAL A 390 6.20 -25.81 -8.30
C VAL A 390 6.61 -24.58 -9.12
N THR A 391 5.76 -24.17 -10.06
CA THR A 391 5.97 -23.00 -10.91
C THR A 391 6.02 -21.73 -10.07
N MET A 392 5.08 -21.57 -9.12
CA MET A 392 5.04 -20.44 -8.20
C MET A 392 6.34 -20.33 -7.37
N LYS A 393 6.87 -21.43 -6.87
CA LYS A 393 8.10 -21.44 -6.06
C LYS A 393 9.30 -20.93 -6.85
N SER A 394 9.44 -21.34 -8.10
CA SER A 394 10.52 -20.90 -9.00
C SER A 394 10.44 -19.39 -9.26
N LYS A 395 9.25 -18.89 -9.65
CA LYS A 395 9.05 -17.48 -9.96
C LYS A 395 9.19 -16.58 -8.72
N ARG A 396 8.71 -17.06 -7.58
CA ARG A 396 8.90 -16.38 -6.29
C ARG A 396 10.37 -16.16 -5.94
N ALA A 397 11.23 -17.17 -6.16
CA ALA A 397 12.67 -17.05 -5.91
C ALA A 397 13.30 -15.93 -6.76
N GLU A 398 12.87 -15.78 -8.03
CA GLU A 398 13.30 -14.69 -8.92
C GLU A 398 12.89 -13.32 -8.39
N ILE A 399 11.62 -13.16 -7.97
CA ILE A 399 11.09 -11.91 -7.43
C ILE A 399 11.83 -11.52 -6.15
N LEU A 400 12.03 -12.46 -5.22
CA LEU A 400 12.71 -12.21 -3.94
C LEU A 400 14.18 -11.84 -4.13
N LYS A 401 14.86 -12.36 -5.16
CA LYS A 401 16.23 -11.99 -5.49
C LYS A 401 16.36 -10.49 -5.79
N ASN A 402 15.36 -9.90 -6.46
CA ASN A 402 15.33 -8.49 -6.84
C ASN A 402 14.50 -7.63 -5.87
N GLY A 403 13.85 -8.24 -4.91
CA GLY A 403 12.90 -7.60 -3.99
C GLY A 403 13.51 -7.10 -2.68
N ARG A 404 14.78 -6.67 -2.67
CA ARG A 404 15.48 -6.16 -1.50
C ARG A 404 16.14 -4.83 -1.79
N LEU A 405 15.94 -3.83 -0.93
CA LEU A 405 16.57 -2.50 -1.07
C LEU A 405 18.10 -2.58 -1.06
N GLU A 406 18.66 -3.53 -0.33
CA GLU A 406 20.10 -3.75 -0.25
C GLU A 406 20.74 -4.09 -1.60
N ASN A 407 19.94 -4.56 -2.56
CA ASN A 407 20.35 -4.86 -3.93
C ASN A 407 20.26 -3.65 -4.87
N TYR A 408 19.69 -2.52 -4.40
CA TYR A 408 19.52 -1.31 -5.20
C TYR A 408 20.65 -0.32 -4.88
N LYS A 409 21.32 0.14 -5.92
CA LYS A 409 22.45 1.09 -5.79
C LYS A 409 22.04 2.35 -5.03
N GLU A 410 20.85 2.86 -5.32
CA GLU A 410 20.29 4.10 -4.79
C GLU A 410 19.93 4.00 -3.30
N CYS A 411 19.82 2.77 -2.77
CA CYS A 411 19.38 2.51 -1.39
C CYS A 411 20.52 2.24 -0.41
N LYS A 412 21.75 2.04 -0.91
CA LYS A 412 22.89 1.55 -0.12
C LYS A 412 23.22 2.46 1.07
N ASP A 413 23.15 3.77 0.87
CA ASP A 413 23.47 4.77 1.90
C ASP A 413 22.27 5.70 2.19
N CYS A 414 21.07 5.29 1.81
CA CYS A 414 19.85 6.09 1.95
C CYS A 414 19.34 6.06 3.39
N VAL A 415 19.19 7.24 4.01
CA VAL A 415 18.66 7.42 5.36
C VAL A 415 17.24 6.87 5.55
N TYR A 416 16.46 6.81 4.47
CA TYR A 416 15.09 6.30 4.51
C TYR A 416 14.98 4.79 4.31
N SER A 417 16.07 4.09 3.98
CA SER A 417 16.02 2.66 3.67
C SER A 417 15.39 1.78 4.77
N PRO A 418 15.55 2.07 6.09
CA PRO A 418 14.89 1.29 7.15
C PRO A 418 13.37 1.43 7.20
N PHE A 419 12.81 2.44 6.52
CA PHE A 419 11.37 2.74 6.46
C PHE A 419 10.79 2.56 5.07
N CYS A 420 11.64 2.49 4.04
CA CYS A 420 11.26 2.39 2.64
C CYS A 420 10.87 0.94 2.26
N TYR A 421 10.66 0.70 0.98
CA TYR A 421 10.20 -0.58 0.44
C TYR A 421 10.84 -0.88 -0.92
N ALA A 422 11.01 -2.17 -1.19
CA ALA A 422 11.45 -2.66 -2.49
C ALA A 422 10.24 -2.95 -3.38
N ASP A 423 10.29 -2.48 -4.61
CA ASP A 423 9.28 -2.75 -5.63
C ASP A 423 9.95 -3.19 -6.94
N PRO A 424 10.27 -4.48 -7.07
CA PRO A 424 10.95 -5.01 -8.24
C PRO A 424 10.09 -4.97 -9.49
N ILE A 425 8.76 -4.98 -9.35
CA ILE A 425 7.82 -4.96 -10.48
C ILE A 425 7.77 -3.56 -11.07
N LYS A 426 7.62 -2.54 -10.23
CA LYS A 426 7.64 -1.14 -10.66
C LYS A 426 9.00 -0.74 -11.23
N LYS A 427 10.09 -1.18 -10.59
CA LYS A 427 11.44 -0.93 -11.10
C LYS A 427 11.61 -1.52 -12.49
N TRP A 428 11.24 -2.78 -12.67
CA TRP A 428 11.30 -3.44 -13.98
C TRP A 428 10.46 -2.72 -15.03
N TYR A 429 9.23 -2.29 -14.67
CA TYR A 429 8.36 -1.54 -15.57
C TYR A 429 8.98 -0.21 -16.02
N ILE A 430 9.52 0.55 -15.08
CA ILE A 430 10.14 1.85 -15.35
C ILE A 430 11.31 1.67 -16.34
N GLU A 431 12.19 0.71 -16.07
CA GLU A 431 13.41 0.47 -16.85
C GLU A 431 13.15 -0.16 -18.22
N ASN A 432 12.09 -0.97 -18.39
CA ASN A 432 11.88 -1.76 -19.61
C ASN A 432 10.68 -1.29 -20.46
N ILE A 433 9.71 -0.60 -19.89
CA ILE A 433 8.48 -0.20 -20.58
C ILE A 433 8.33 1.33 -20.64
N ALA A 434 8.45 2.02 -19.50
CA ALA A 434 8.31 3.48 -19.46
C ALA A 434 9.52 4.18 -20.09
N GLY A 435 10.69 3.55 -20.07
CA GLY A 435 11.93 4.13 -20.62
C GLY A 435 12.51 5.23 -19.75
N ASP A 436 12.12 5.28 -18.46
CA ASP A 436 12.58 6.24 -17.47
C ASP A 436 13.68 5.63 -16.59
N GLU A 437 14.38 6.49 -15.85
CA GLU A 437 15.31 6.06 -14.82
C GLU A 437 14.59 5.83 -13.48
N TYR A 438 14.83 4.68 -12.86
CA TYR A 438 14.28 4.39 -11.53
C TYR A 438 14.71 5.40 -10.47
N GLU A 439 15.81 6.10 -10.69
CA GLU A 439 16.36 7.13 -9.80
C GLU A 439 15.40 8.31 -9.63
N SER A 440 14.72 8.74 -10.69
CA SER A 440 13.69 9.80 -10.64
C SER A 440 12.49 9.37 -9.78
N TYR A 441 12.01 8.15 -9.98
CA TYR A 441 10.95 7.59 -9.13
C TYR A 441 11.38 7.45 -7.67
N CYS A 442 12.64 7.08 -7.41
CA CYS A 442 13.22 7.03 -6.08
C CYS A 442 13.30 8.43 -5.45
N GLY A 443 13.57 9.49 -6.23
CA GLY A 443 13.58 10.88 -5.78
C GLY A 443 12.26 11.26 -5.12
N ILE A 444 11.15 11.04 -5.80
CA ILE A 444 9.79 11.33 -5.28
C ILE A 444 9.50 10.58 -3.96
N ARG A 445 9.96 9.33 -3.85
CA ARG A 445 9.81 8.57 -2.59
C ARG A 445 10.63 9.17 -1.45
N LYS A 446 11.86 9.62 -1.73
CA LYS A 446 12.70 10.33 -0.76
C LYS A 446 12.01 11.62 -0.29
N ASP A 447 11.44 12.40 -1.21
CA ASP A 447 10.71 13.63 -0.89
C ASP A 447 9.51 13.37 0.02
N LEU A 448 8.77 12.28 -0.24
CA LEU A 448 7.66 11.88 0.62
C LEU A 448 8.13 11.52 2.04
N PHE A 449 9.17 10.69 2.17
CA PHE A 449 9.73 10.35 3.48
C PHE A 449 10.30 11.57 4.19
N GLN A 450 11.03 12.42 3.47
CA GLN A 450 11.57 13.67 4.03
C GLN A 450 10.43 14.53 4.60
N PHE A 451 9.38 14.74 3.82
CA PHE A 451 8.22 15.50 4.27
C PHE A 451 7.63 14.94 5.57
N VAL A 452 7.41 13.62 5.67
CA VAL A 452 6.86 13.02 6.89
C VAL A 452 7.80 13.20 8.07
N PHE A 453 9.12 12.99 7.90
CA PHE A 453 10.11 13.20 8.95
C PHE A 453 10.19 14.67 9.39
N GLU A 454 10.04 15.63 8.47
CA GLU A 454 9.96 17.07 8.79
C GLU A 454 8.72 17.37 9.62
N GLN A 455 7.56 16.80 9.27
CA GLN A 455 6.36 16.98 10.06
C GLN A 455 6.50 16.39 11.47
N VAL A 456 7.11 15.22 11.61
CA VAL A 456 7.37 14.60 12.93
C VAL A 456 8.37 15.44 13.74
N LYS A 457 9.44 15.95 13.12
CA LYS A 457 10.44 16.79 13.77
C LYS A 457 9.86 18.07 14.33
N ASN A 458 9.01 18.74 13.54
CA ASN A 458 8.47 20.06 13.83
C ASN A 458 7.09 20.03 14.55
N ALA A 459 6.63 18.83 14.93
CA ALA A 459 5.33 18.68 15.58
C ALA A 459 5.35 19.16 17.02
N ASP A 460 4.38 20.00 17.38
CA ASP A 460 4.04 20.29 18.76
C ASP A 460 3.28 19.12 19.41
N GLU A 461 2.90 19.26 20.68
CA GLU A 461 2.19 18.21 21.42
C GLU A 461 0.84 17.82 20.77
N LYS A 462 0.10 18.77 20.19
CA LYS A 462 -1.17 18.52 19.55
C LYS A 462 -1.00 17.73 18.25
N LYS A 463 -0.03 18.13 17.43
CA LYS A 463 0.32 17.40 16.18
C LYS A 463 0.85 15.99 16.48
N ILE A 464 1.69 15.82 17.48
CA ILE A 464 2.17 14.49 17.91
C ILE A 464 1.01 13.61 18.38
N ALA A 465 0.06 14.16 19.13
CA ALA A 465 -1.13 13.42 19.55
C ALA A 465 -1.99 13.00 18.33
N LEU A 466 -2.17 13.87 17.34
CA LEU A 466 -2.84 13.55 16.07
C LEU A 466 -2.09 12.45 15.31
N PHE A 467 -0.79 12.58 15.14
CA PHE A 467 0.04 11.60 14.41
C PHE A 467 0.03 10.22 15.07
N ARG A 468 0.02 10.17 16.40
CA ARG A 468 -0.14 8.90 17.13
C ARG A 468 -1.53 8.29 16.93
N ARG A 469 -2.60 9.09 16.89
CA ARG A 469 -3.93 8.58 16.53
C ARG A 469 -3.95 8.01 15.12
N TRP A 470 -3.37 8.72 14.14
CA TRP A 470 -3.27 8.25 12.76
C TRP A 470 -2.42 6.98 12.61
N ALA A 471 -1.36 6.85 13.38
CA ALA A 471 -0.52 5.66 13.40
C ALA A 471 -1.16 4.44 14.08
N ASN A 472 -2.13 4.64 14.99
CA ASN A 472 -2.78 3.57 15.75
C ASN A 472 -4.19 3.21 15.25
N ALA A 473 -4.66 3.86 14.19
CA ALA A 473 -6.00 3.71 13.64
C ALA A 473 -6.14 2.56 12.63
#